data_354b8911d635901fc5c32e6bdea7b738
#
_entry.id   354b8911d635901fc5c32e6bdea7b738
#
_cell.length_a   1.000
_cell.length_b   1.000
_cell.length_c   1.000
_cell.angle_alpha   90.00
_cell.angle_beta   90.00
_cell.angle_gamma   90.00
#
_symmetry.space_group_name_H-M   'P 1'
#
loop_
_entity.id
_entity.type
_entity.pdbx_description
1 polymer ?
#
loop_
_entity_poly.entity_id
_entity_poly.type
_entity_poly.pdbx_seq_one_letter_code
_entity_poly.pdbx_strand_id
1 'polypeptide(L)'
;NEEINTNYEARIKSMQDFTYDWNWENFDDPSKPILKISKSSLGSFNWCPTKYTFSYIQRLPQDQTEAMRKGTILHNYREDFFNDFDVKKAETMNNSEIIDYATGLMPVDEYYDISLTVAAFEAQRFIEAKSEGKIDEYLPIVNEGIFDCEVTIPIGPYKGGAWNNNEEWQLSRPYTVRLQGIIDRIFIEDGKLIPFEYKTGGWKDYKRTSMRQEMAFYQLMIENCDEEVLAKHGLNRDMEVSHW
;
A
#
# COMPACT_ATOMS: atom_id res chain seq x y z
N ASN A 1 25.52 -29.14 -0.14
CA ASN A 1 24.74 -29.87 0.86
C ASN A 1 24.89 -29.33 2.28
N GLU A 2 26.10 -28.86 2.70
CA GLU A 2 26.31 -28.28 4.04
C GLU A 2 25.61 -26.91 4.21
N GLU A 3 25.63 -26.07 3.20
CA GLU A 3 25.04 -24.74 3.22
C GLU A 3 23.47 -24.79 3.31
N ILE A 4 22.87 -25.80 2.68
CA ILE A 4 21.43 -26.07 2.76
C ILE A 4 21.05 -26.57 4.16
N ASN A 5 21.92 -27.38 4.79
CA ASN A 5 21.65 -27.93 6.12
C ASN A 5 21.80 -26.86 7.21
N THR A 6 22.77 -25.95 7.10
CA THR A 6 22.97 -24.83 8.05
C THR A 6 21.78 -23.86 8.01
N ASN A 7 21.23 -23.58 6.82
CA ASN A 7 20.03 -22.76 6.68
C ASN A 7 18.79 -23.44 7.26
N TYR A 8 18.67 -24.75 7.13
CA TYR A 8 17.55 -25.50 7.67
C TYR A 8 17.58 -25.54 9.20
N GLU A 9 18.75 -25.79 9.79
CA GLU A 9 18.94 -25.78 11.26
C GLU A 9 18.73 -24.41 11.88
N ALA A 10 19.20 -23.32 11.21
CA ALA A 10 18.95 -21.96 11.64
C ALA A 10 17.46 -21.61 11.60
N ARG A 11 16.73 -22.10 10.60
CA ARG A 11 15.25 -21.95 10.51
C ARG A 11 14.54 -22.70 11.62
N ILE A 12 14.93 -23.95 11.91
CA ILE A 12 14.34 -24.71 13.02
C ILE A 12 14.62 -24.02 14.36
N LYS A 13 15.83 -23.54 14.58
CA LYS A 13 16.19 -22.83 15.81
C LYS A 13 15.36 -21.54 15.97
N SER A 14 15.19 -20.75 14.89
CA SER A 14 14.36 -19.56 14.93
C SER A 14 12.88 -19.86 15.21
N MET A 15 12.41 -21.04 14.82
CA MET A 15 11.06 -21.50 15.17
C MET A 15 10.93 -21.94 16.63
N GLN A 16 11.99 -22.46 17.23
CA GLN A 16 12.00 -22.86 18.64
C GLN A 16 12.17 -21.68 19.58
N ASP A 17 12.93 -20.66 19.17
CA ASP A 17 13.14 -19.41 19.91
C ASP A 17 12.03 -18.38 19.67
N PHE A 18 10.96 -18.77 18.97
CA PHE A 18 9.88 -17.90 18.60
C PHE A 18 9.08 -17.43 19.82
N THR A 19 9.12 -16.13 20.05
CA THR A 19 8.26 -15.43 21.01
C THR A 19 7.26 -14.58 20.26
N TYR A 20 5.97 -14.70 20.63
CA TYR A 20 4.94 -13.83 20.08
C TYR A 20 5.18 -12.40 20.57
N ASP A 21 5.40 -11.45 19.66
CA ASP A 21 5.47 -10.02 19.99
C ASP A 21 4.11 -9.46 20.40
N TRP A 22 3.06 -10.22 20.16
CA TRP A 22 1.70 -9.89 20.49
C TRP A 22 1.01 -11.13 21.07
N ASN A 23 0.22 -10.90 22.08
CA ASN A 23 -0.48 -11.94 22.78
C ASN A 23 -1.99 -11.70 22.63
N TRP A 24 -2.70 -12.64 22.05
CA TRP A 24 -4.16 -12.61 21.90
C TRP A 24 -4.89 -12.42 23.23
N GLU A 25 -4.32 -12.90 24.31
CA GLU A 25 -4.88 -12.77 25.67
C GLU A 25 -4.86 -11.32 26.17
N ASN A 26 -4.18 -10.43 25.48
CA ASN A 26 -3.91 -9.07 25.96
C ASN A 26 -4.71 -7.98 25.25
N PHE A 27 -5.69 -8.32 24.43
CA PHE A 27 -6.56 -7.34 23.77
C PHE A 27 -7.33 -6.43 24.73
N ASP A 28 -7.44 -6.80 26.00
CA ASP A 28 -8.13 -6.03 27.03
C ASP A 28 -7.24 -5.11 27.84
N ASP A 29 -5.92 -5.24 27.70
CA ASP A 29 -4.97 -4.47 28.48
C ASP A 29 -4.34 -3.38 27.59
N PRO A 30 -4.68 -2.09 27.82
CA PRO A 30 -4.13 -0.98 27.03
C PRO A 30 -2.61 -0.85 27.12
N SER A 31 -1.97 -1.49 28.11
CA SER A 31 -0.51 -1.50 28.25
C SER A 31 0.17 -2.55 27.38
N LYS A 32 -0.59 -3.40 26.68
CA LYS A 32 -0.10 -4.55 25.93
C LYS A 32 -0.22 -4.32 24.41
N PRO A 33 0.61 -5.01 23.61
CA PRO A 33 0.64 -4.79 22.17
C PRO A 33 -0.71 -5.07 21.50
N ILE A 34 -1.18 -4.14 20.71
CA ILE A 34 -2.37 -4.27 19.86
C ILE A 34 -1.98 -5.05 18.59
N LEU A 35 -2.89 -5.87 18.07
CA LEU A 35 -2.68 -6.57 16.82
C LEU A 35 -2.47 -5.55 15.68
N LYS A 36 -1.30 -5.65 15.05
CA LYS A 36 -0.96 -4.85 13.87
C LYS A 36 -1.39 -5.57 12.60
N ILE A 37 -2.12 -4.86 11.77
CA ILE A 37 -2.63 -5.37 10.50
C ILE A 37 -2.13 -4.44 9.38
N SER A 38 -1.48 -5.02 8.38
CA SER A 38 -1.18 -4.35 7.12
C SER A 38 -2.00 -4.96 5.99
N LYS A 39 -2.15 -4.23 4.89
CA LYS A 39 -2.76 -4.77 3.67
C LYS A 39 -2.13 -6.10 3.25
N SER A 40 -0.80 -6.17 3.25
CA SER A 40 -0.06 -7.38 2.87
C SER A 40 -0.29 -8.54 3.82
N SER A 41 -0.36 -8.27 5.13
CA SER A 41 -0.65 -9.30 6.15
C SER A 41 -2.07 -9.83 6.01
N LEU A 42 -3.05 -8.94 5.82
CA LEU A 42 -4.45 -9.30 5.58
C LEU A 42 -4.61 -10.11 4.29
N GLY A 43 -3.97 -9.69 3.20
CA GLY A 43 -3.96 -10.42 1.94
C GLY A 43 -3.34 -11.80 2.07
N SER A 44 -2.23 -11.93 2.83
CA SER A 44 -1.58 -13.21 3.10
C SER A 44 -2.49 -14.14 3.90
N PHE A 45 -3.18 -13.62 4.93
CA PHE A 45 -4.13 -14.39 5.73
C PHE A 45 -5.30 -14.91 4.88
N ASN A 46 -5.92 -14.03 4.09
CA ASN A 46 -7.04 -14.38 3.22
C ASN A 46 -6.66 -15.43 2.17
N TRP A 47 -5.43 -15.38 1.66
CA TRP A 47 -4.95 -16.35 0.68
C TRP A 47 -4.57 -17.68 1.32
N CYS A 48 -3.82 -17.66 2.43
CA CYS A 48 -3.38 -18.86 3.15
C CYS A 48 -3.00 -18.52 4.60
N PRO A 49 -3.84 -18.86 5.60
CA PRO A 49 -3.56 -18.60 7.02
C PRO A 49 -2.23 -19.22 7.50
N THR A 50 -1.84 -20.38 6.96
CA THR A 50 -0.56 -21.00 7.29
C THR A 50 0.62 -20.16 6.83
N LYS A 51 0.55 -19.60 5.59
CA LYS A 51 1.56 -18.67 5.10
C LYS A 51 1.63 -17.42 5.97
N TYR A 52 0.48 -16.87 6.35
CA TYR A 52 0.41 -15.73 7.27
C TYR A 52 1.14 -16.05 8.58
N THR A 53 0.88 -17.21 9.19
CA THR A 53 1.56 -17.66 10.41
C THR A 53 3.07 -17.66 10.24
N PHE A 54 3.58 -18.25 9.17
CA PHE A 54 5.03 -18.30 8.92
C PHE A 54 5.64 -16.91 8.66
N SER A 55 4.95 -16.07 7.88
CA SER A 55 5.50 -14.79 7.44
C SER A 55 5.39 -13.69 8.50
N TYR A 56 4.26 -13.61 9.20
CA TYR A 56 3.92 -12.47 10.06
C TYR A 56 3.92 -12.80 11.55
N ILE A 57 3.63 -14.05 11.91
CA ILE A 57 3.67 -14.48 13.32
C ILE A 57 5.07 -15.01 13.64
N GLN A 58 5.52 -16.03 12.92
CA GLN A 58 6.83 -16.63 13.15
C GLN A 58 7.99 -15.86 12.51
N ARG A 59 7.68 -14.89 11.63
CA ARG A 59 8.66 -14.03 10.96
C ARG A 59 9.81 -14.81 10.33
N LEU A 60 9.50 -15.98 9.74
CA LEU A 60 10.52 -16.79 9.08
C LEU A 60 11.14 -15.98 7.93
N PRO A 61 12.46 -16.06 7.77
CA PRO A 61 13.15 -15.39 6.68
C PRO A 61 12.53 -15.79 5.32
N GLN A 62 12.29 -14.82 4.48
CA GLN A 62 11.80 -15.01 3.11
C GLN A 62 12.84 -14.45 2.15
N ASP A 63 13.19 -15.24 1.14
CA ASP A 63 14.05 -14.76 0.08
C ASP A 63 13.27 -13.75 -0.78
N GLN A 64 13.92 -12.64 -1.10
CA GLN A 64 13.36 -11.66 -2.01
C GLN A 64 13.34 -12.26 -3.43
N THR A 65 12.14 -12.38 -4.01
CA THR A 65 12.02 -12.84 -5.40
C THR A 65 12.40 -11.71 -6.36
N GLU A 66 12.79 -12.07 -7.59
CA GLU A 66 13.07 -11.09 -8.64
C GLU A 66 11.86 -10.16 -8.90
N ALA A 67 10.65 -10.69 -8.84
CA ALA A 67 9.43 -9.89 -8.98
C ALA A 67 9.27 -8.86 -7.84
N MET A 68 9.65 -9.21 -6.61
CA MET A 68 9.63 -8.27 -5.47
C MET A 68 10.71 -7.20 -5.64
N ARG A 69 11.93 -7.59 -6.04
CA ARG A 69 13.03 -6.66 -6.32
C ARG A 69 12.65 -5.66 -7.39
N LYS A 70 12.13 -6.14 -8.51
CA LYS A 70 11.63 -5.31 -9.61
C LYS A 70 10.52 -4.36 -9.14
N GLY A 71 9.57 -4.86 -8.35
CA GLY A 71 8.51 -4.05 -7.77
C GLY A 71 9.07 -2.87 -6.99
N THR A 72 9.98 -3.13 -6.05
CA THR A 72 10.61 -2.10 -5.22
C THR A 72 11.33 -1.04 -6.07
N ILE A 73 12.12 -1.47 -7.05
CA ILE A 73 12.86 -0.54 -7.93
C ILE A 73 11.91 0.37 -8.70
N LEU A 74 10.83 -0.18 -9.27
CA LEU A 74 9.86 0.60 -10.03
C LEU A 74 9.04 1.56 -9.16
N HIS A 75 8.78 1.21 -7.89
CA HIS A 75 8.20 2.14 -6.91
C HIS A 75 9.15 3.31 -6.64
N ASN A 76 10.44 3.04 -6.39
CA ASN A 76 11.43 4.08 -6.15
C ASN A 76 11.53 5.04 -7.35
N TYR A 77 11.57 4.51 -8.59
CA TYR A 77 11.63 5.38 -9.78
C TYR A 77 10.43 6.29 -9.93
N ARG A 78 9.26 5.84 -9.51
CA ARG A 78 8.06 6.69 -9.50
C ARG A 78 8.06 7.72 -8.39
N GLU A 79 8.57 7.34 -7.23
CA GLU A 79 8.76 8.28 -6.13
C GLU A 79 9.70 9.40 -6.56
N ASP A 80 10.87 9.04 -7.11
CA ASP A 80 11.86 9.99 -7.63
C ASP A 80 11.28 10.84 -8.76
N PHE A 81 10.52 10.24 -9.69
CA PHE A 81 9.86 10.97 -10.77
C PHE A 81 9.00 12.12 -10.26
N PHE A 82 8.10 11.86 -9.30
CA PHE A 82 7.22 12.90 -8.77
C PHE A 82 7.95 13.93 -7.89
N ASN A 83 9.07 13.55 -7.29
CA ASN A 83 9.94 14.47 -6.56
C ASN A 83 10.73 15.39 -7.51
N ASP A 84 11.12 14.89 -8.68
CA ASP A 84 11.99 15.59 -9.63
C ASP A 84 11.22 16.29 -10.76
N PHE A 85 9.93 15.96 -11.00
CA PHE A 85 9.13 16.55 -12.05
C PHE A 85 8.72 17.99 -11.69
N ASP A 86 9.38 18.96 -12.31
CA ASP A 86 9.07 20.37 -12.14
C ASP A 86 7.87 20.79 -13.00
N VAL A 87 6.70 20.86 -12.38
CA VAL A 87 5.42 21.25 -13.01
C VAL A 87 5.53 22.62 -13.66
N LYS A 88 6.15 23.62 -13.01
CA LYS A 88 6.27 24.99 -13.55
C LYS A 88 7.11 25.03 -14.83
N LYS A 89 8.16 24.23 -14.87
CA LYS A 89 9.00 24.06 -16.06
C LYS A 89 8.22 23.37 -17.17
N ALA A 90 7.53 22.26 -16.87
CA ALA A 90 6.75 21.50 -17.82
C ALA A 90 5.56 22.29 -18.37
N GLU A 91 4.96 23.19 -17.59
CA GLU A 91 3.86 24.07 -18.03
C GLU A 91 4.26 24.97 -19.23
N THR A 92 5.52 25.35 -19.31
CA THR A 92 6.03 26.21 -20.42
C THR A 92 6.38 25.42 -21.68
N MET A 93 6.44 24.10 -21.63
CA MET A 93 6.86 23.20 -22.71
C MET A 93 5.68 22.82 -23.63
N ASN A 94 5.98 22.50 -24.90
CA ASN A 94 5.03 21.84 -25.76
C ASN A 94 4.94 20.33 -25.43
N ASN A 95 3.95 19.62 -26.00
CA ASN A 95 3.67 18.22 -25.67
C ASN A 95 4.88 17.28 -25.92
N SER A 96 5.65 17.50 -26.99
CA SER A 96 6.84 16.70 -27.28
C SER A 96 7.94 16.93 -26.23
N GLU A 97 8.17 18.20 -25.88
CA GLU A 97 9.15 18.59 -24.88
C GLU A 97 8.79 18.05 -23.50
N ILE A 98 7.49 17.98 -23.15
CA ILE A 98 7.03 17.37 -21.88
C ILE A 98 7.38 15.88 -21.84
N ILE A 99 7.13 15.15 -22.92
CA ILE A 99 7.46 13.72 -23.01
C ILE A 99 8.97 13.50 -22.90
N ASP A 100 9.77 14.27 -23.63
CA ASP A 100 11.23 14.18 -23.61
C ASP A 100 11.78 14.53 -22.21
N TYR A 101 11.21 15.55 -21.57
CA TYR A 101 11.58 15.93 -20.21
C TYR A 101 11.26 14.83 -19.20
N ALA A 102 10.04 14.31 -19.21
CA ALA A 102 9.60 13.27 -18.29
C ALA A 102 10.42 11.97 -18.45
N THR A 103 10.66 11.55 -19.70
CA THR A 103 11.46 10.35 -19.97
C THR A 103 12.93 10.56 -19.63
N GLY A 104 13.44 11.78 -19.74
CA GLY A 104 14.80 12.15 -19.32
C GLY A 104 15.06 12.11 -17.83
N LEU A 105 14.02 12.07 -16.99
CA LEU A 105 14.14 11.89 -15.54
C LEU A 105 14.40 10.43 -15.16
N MET A 106 14.19 9.47 -16.07
CA MET A 106 14.31 8.05 -15.75
C MET A 106 15.75 7.57 -15.82
N PRO A 107 16.19 6.77 -14.82
CA PRO A 107 17.53 6.20 -14.83
C PRO A 107 17.69 5.17 -15.95
N VAL A 108 18.88 5.13 -16.53
CA VAL A 108 19.23 4.18 -17.61
C VAL A 108 19.83 2.93 -17.00
N ASP A 109 19.01 1.91 -16.76
CA ASP A 109 19.41 0.64 -16.19
C ASP A 109 18.67 -0.56 -16.81
N GLU A 110 18.68 -1.71 -16.13
CA GLU A 110 18.03 -2.94 -16.59
C GLU A 110 16.49 -2.86 -16.74
N TYR A 111 15.84 -1.88 -16.10
CA TYR A 111 14.38 -1.64 -16.17
C TYR A 111 14.00 -0.40 -16.98
N TYR A 112 14.96 0.16 -17.72
CA TYR A 112 14.78 1.41 -18.45
C TYR A 112 13.55 1.42 -19.37
N ASP A 113 13.32 0.36 -20.14
CA ASP A 113 12.17 0.28 -21.05
C ASP A 113 10.82 0.41 -20.31
N ILE A 114 10.77 -0.16 -19.09
CA ILE A 114 9.54 -0.10 -18.28
C ILE A 114 9.40 1.28 -17.64
N SER A 115 10.49 1.86 -17.14
CA SER A 115 10.48 3.19 -16.55
C SER A 115 10.15 4.27 -17.57
N LEU A 116 10.64 4.14 -18.80
CA LEU A 116 10.22 5.00 -19.92
C LEU A 116 8.72 4.95 -20.19
N THR A 117 8.14 3.73 -20.19
CA THR A 117 6.69 3.56 -20.38
C THR A 117 5.91 4.28 -19.29
N VAL A 118 6.38 4.20 -18.04
CA VAL A 118 5.78 4.89 -16.90
C VAL A 118 5.89 6.40 -17.05
N ALA A 119 7.09 6.90 -17.36
CA ALA A 119 7.32 8.34 -17.55
C ALA A 119 6.51 8.92 -18.71
N ALA A 120 6.40 8.19 -19.81
CA ALA A 120 5.55 8.59 -20.94
C ALA A 120 4.06 8.64 -20.57
N PHE A 121 3.59 7.69 -19.77
CA PHE A 121 2.23 7.68 -19.24
C PHE A 121 1.97 8.90 -18.33
N GLU A 122 2.89 9.19 -17.41
CA GLU A 122 2.76 10.35 -16.53
C GLU A 122 2.86 11.68 -17.30
N ALA A 123 3.73 11.75 -18.31
CA ALA A 123 3.78 12.89 -19.20
C ALA A 123 2.44 13.12 -19.94
N GLN A 124 1.80 12.06 -20.40
CA GLN A 124 0.48 12.14 -21.04
C GLN A 124 -0.59 12.64 -20.08
N ARG A 125 -0.60 12.14 -18.83
CA ARG A 125 -1.50 12.64 -17.78
C ARG A 125 -1.30 14.13 -17.52
N PHE A 126 -0.02 14.57 -17.48
CA PHE A 126 0.27 16.00 -17.32
C PHE A 126 -0.22 16.84 -18.49
N ILE A 127 -0.04 16.35 -19.74
CA ILE A 127 -0.54 17.03 -20.94
C ILE A 127 -2.07 17.17 -20.90
N GLU A 128 -2.78 16.12 -20.46
CA GLU A 128 -4.23 16.12 -20.29
C GLU A 128 -4.65 17.13 -19.21
N ALA A 129 -4.05 17.08 -18.03
CA ALA A 129 -4.31 18.02 -16.93
C ALA A 129 -4.05 19.48 -17.37
N LYS A 130 -2.97 19.72 -18.12
CA LYS A 130 -2.65 21.03 -18.68
C LYS A 130 -3.73 21.50 -19.66
N SER A 131 -4.19 20.62 -20.54
CA SER A 131 -5.22 20.95 -21.53
C SER A 131 -6.58 21.25 -20.92
N GLU A 132 -6.88 20.66 -19.77
CA GLU A 132 -8.12 20.84 -19.00
C GLU A 132 -8.05 21.98 -17.98
N GLY A 133 -6.87 22.57 -17.76
CA GLY A 133 -6.64 23.59 -16.73
C GLY A 133 -6.63 23.05 -15.32
N LYS A 134 -6.31 21.76 -15.16
CA LYS A 134 -6.29 21.00 -13.88
C LYS A 134 -4.86 20.64 -13.45
N ILE A 135 -3.88 21.45 -13.75
CA ILE A 135 -2.46 21.19 -13.43
C ILE A 135 -2.28 20.98 -11.90
N ASP A 136 -3.05 21.70 -11.09
CA ASP A 136 -2.97 21.61 -9.62
C ASP A 136 -3.41 20.21 -9.09
N GLU A 137 -4.16 19.45 -9.89
CA GLU A 137 -4.59 18.08 -9.56
C GLU A 137 -3.60 17.00 -10.03
N TYR A 138 -2.57 17.37 -10.79
CA TYR A 138 -1.63 16.41 -11.39
C TYR A 138 -0.68 15.77 -10.39
N LEU A 139 -0.07 16.56 -9.50
CA LEU A 139 0.87 16.03 -8.51
C LEU A 139 0.13 15.33 -7.38
N PRO A 140 0.63 14.19 -6.91
CA PRO A 140 0.06 13.57 -5.71
C PRO A 140 0.31 14.47 -4.50
N ILE A 141 -0.69 14.62 -3.63
CA ILE A 141 -0.52 15.28 -2.33
C ILE A 141 0.27 14.40 -1.37
N VAL A 142 0.21 13.09 -1.56
CA VAL A 142 1.00 12.09 -0.83
C VAL A 142 1.73 11.21 -1.83
N ASN A 143 3.03 11.01 -1.59
CA ASN A 143 3.94 10.18 -2.38
C ASN A 143 4.65 9.21 -1.41
N GLU A 144 4.38 7.89 -1.49
CA GLU A 144 4.86 6.85 -0.56
C GLU A 144 4.58 7.18 0.92
N GLY A 145 3.32 7.54 1.22
CA GLY A 145 2.92 7.98 2.56
C GLY A 145 2.75 6.83 3.54
N ILE A 146 3.40 6.93 4.71
CA ILE A 146 3.26 5.96 5.80
C ILE A 146 2.10 6.38 6.69
N PHE A 147 1.09 5.51 6.78
CA PHE A 147 -0.08 5.69 7.64
C PHE A 147 -0.09 4.64 8.75
N ASP A 148 -0.52 5.07 9.93
CA ASP A 148 -0.61 4.25 11.13
C ASP A 148 -1.77 4.78 11.98
N CYS A 149 -2.78 3.94 12.21
CA CYS A 149 -3.97 4.32 12.95
C CYS A 149 -4.56 3.18 13.77
N GLU A 150 -5.26 3.51 14.84
CA GLU A 150 -6.02 2.56 15.63
C GLU A 150 -7.48 2.57 15.21
N VAL A 151 -8.04 1.39 14.98
CA VAL A 151 -9.44 1.20 14.59
C VAL A 151 -10.10 0.23 15.56
N THR A 152 -11.23 0.63 16.12
CA THR A 152 -12.05 -0.25 16.93
C THR A 152 -13.08 -0.96 16.06
N ILE A 153 -12.94 -2.28 15.97
CA ILE A 153 -13.87 -3.16 15.26
C ILE A 153 -15.07 -3.40 16.22
N PRO A 154 -16.28 -2.95 15.85
CA PRO A 154 -17.45 -3.11 16.70
C PRO A 154 -17.91 -4.58 16.79
N ILE A 155 -18.85 -4.87 17.69
CA ILE A 155 -19.35 -6.23 17.92
C ILE A 155 -19.97 -6.86 16.66
N GLY A 156 -20.54 -6.10 15.78
CA GLY A 156 -21.27 -6.58 14.59
C GLY A 156 -22.76 -6.24 14.66
N PRO A 157 -23.62 -6.85 13.87
CA PRO A 157 -23.44 -8.13 13.17
C PRO A 157 -22.55 -8.06 11.93
N TYR A 158 -21.90 -9.17 11.61
CA TYR A 158 -21.09 -9.36 10.40
C TYR A 158 -21.67 -10.49 9.56
N LYS A 159 -21.58 -10.36 8.22
CA LYS A 159 -21.88 -11.45 7.31
C LYS A 159 -20.61 -12.19 6.93
N GLY A 160 -20.63 -13.50 7.07
CA GLY A 160 -19.59 -14.35 6.53
C GLY A 160 -19.61 -14.40 5.01
N GLY A 161 -18.49 -14.84 4.42
CA GLY A 161 -18.39 -15.10 2.99
C GLY A 161 -18.94 -16.49 2.62
N ALA A 162 -18.90 -16.84 1.33
CA ALA A 162 -19.38 -18.12 0.81
C ALA A 162 -18.75 -19.36 1.49
N TRP A 163 -17.55 -19.22 2.04
CA TRP A 163 -16.83 -20.29 2.74
C TRP A 163 -17.40 -20.64 4.12
N ASN A 164 -18.25 -19.80 4.72
CA ASN A 164 -19.00 -20.07 5.94
C ASN A 164 -20.52 -19.92 5.76
N ASN A 165 -21.04 -20.26 4.57
CA ASN A 165 -22.46 -20.30 4.23
C ASN A 165 -23.18 -18.95 4.36
N ASN A 166 -22.47 -17.82 4.32
CA ASN A 166 -23.00 -16.47 4.54
C ASN A 166 -23.72 -16.29 5.89
N GLU A 167 -23.39 -17.10 6.89
CA GLU A 167 -23.97 -16.99 8.22
C GLU A 167 -23.60 -15.65 8.87
N GLU A 168 -24.54 -15.11 9.64
CA GLU A 168 -24.26 -13.95 10.49
C GLU A 168 -23.48 -14.37 11.73
N TRP A 169 -22.51 -13.56 12.10
CA TRP A 169 -21.71 -13.75 13.30
C TRP A 169 -21.43 -12.41 13.97
N GLN A 170 -21.04 -12.45 15.21
CA GLN A 170 -20.65 -11.25 15.94
C GLN A 170 -19.47 -11.53 16.87
N LEU A 171 -18.73 -10.49 17.18
CA LEU A 171 -17.68 -10.54 18.18
C LEU A 171 -18.28 -10.61 19.58
N SER A 172 -17.57 -11.21 20.51
CA SER A 172 -17.98 -11.21 21.95
C SER A 172 -17.86 -9.82 22.58
N ARG A 173 -17.02 -8.95 21.99
CA ARG A 173 -16.74 -7.57 22.41
C ARG A 173 -16.12 -6.79 21.27
N PRO A 174 -16.02 -5.44 21.33
CA PRO A 174 -15.23 -4.68 20.40
C PRO A 174 -13.74 -5.02 20.51
N TYR A 175 -13.01 -4.96 19.40
CA TYR A 175 -11.56 -5.14 19.38
C TYR A 175 -10.88 -3.94 18.73
N THR A 176 -9.86 -3.38 19.39
CA THR A 176 -9.01 -2.36 18.80
C THR A 176 -7.82 -3.03 18.10
N VAL A 177 -7.60 -2.66 16.86
CA VAL A 177 -6.48 -3.10 16.03
C VAL A 177 -5.70 -1.88 15.53
N ARG A 178 -4.43 -2.06 15.23
CA ARG A 178 -3.59 -1.03 14.64
C ARG A 178 -3.38 -1.34 13.17
N LEU A 179 -3.89 -0.47 12.31
CA LEU A 179 -3.68 -0.56 10.87
C LEU A 179 -2.40 0.20 10.51
N GLN A 180 -1.54 -0.45 9.73
CA GLN A 180 -0.30 0.15 9.24
C GLN A 180 -0.14 -0.12 7.76
N GLY A 181 0.30 0.88 7.00
CA GLY A 181 0.56 0.70 5.58
C GLY A 181 1.26 1.89 4.96
N ILE A 182 1.78 1.64 3.77
CA ILE A 182 2.27 2.69 2.87
C ILE A 182 1.23 2.80 1.77
N ILE A 183 0.78 4.01 1.50
CA ILE A 183 -0.07 4.31 0.35
C ILE A 183 0.83 4.90 -0.72
N ASP A 184 0.90 4.25 -1.89
CA ASP A 184 1.81 4.66 -2.96
C ASP A 184 1.60 6.13 -3.33
N ARG A 185 0.34 6.53 -3.57
CA ARG A 185 -0.04 7.90 -3.93
C ARG A 185 -1.42 8.25 -3.38
N ILE A 186 -1.61 9.54 -3.11
CA ILE A 186 -2.95 10.12 -2.94
C ILE A 186 -2.99 11.37 -3.82
N PHE A 187 -3.95 11.41 -4.72
CA PHE A 187 -4.26 12.59 -5.54
C PHE A 187 -5.47 13.32 -4.99
N ILE A 188 -5.67 14.55 -5.43
CA ILE A 188 -6.93 15.28 -5.24
C ILE A 188 -7.58 15.43 -6.61
N GLU A 189 -8.77 14.89 -6.78
CA GLU A 189 -9.57 15.04 -7.99
C GLU A 189 -10.96 15.54 -7.59
N ASP A 190 -11.39 16.65 -8.17
CA ASP A 190 -12.67 17.28 -7.87
C ASP A 190 -12.91 17.50 -6.35
N GLY A 191 -11.85 17.82 -5.61
CA GLY A 191 -11.84 18.07 -4.17
C GLY A 191 -11.87 16.83 -3.27
N LYS A 192 -11.76 15.64 -3.84
CA LYS A 192 -11.73 14.36 -3.11
C LYS A 192 -10.34 13.73 -3.12
N LEU A 193 -10.02 13.02 -2.05
CA LEU A 193 -8.80 12.22 -1.96
C LEU A 193 -8.98 10.92 -2.73
N ILE A 194 -8.07 10.65 -3.66
CA ILE A 194 -8.04 9.45 -4.48
C ILE A 194 -6.78 8.64 -4.14
N PRO A 195 -6.87 7.64 -3.25
CA PRO A 195 -5.77 6.71 -3.04
C PRO A 195 -5.46 5.93 -4.32
N PHE A 196 -4.20 5.75 -4.60
CA PHE A 196 -3.73 5.08 -5.79
C PHE A 196 -2.63 4.07 -5.46
N GLU A 197 -2.69 2.90 -6.11
CA GLU A 197 -1.75 1.80 -5.92
C GLU A 197 -1.17 1.34 -7.25
N TYR A 198 0.14 1.21 -7.32
CA TYR A 198 0.82 0.69 -8.48
C TYR A 198 1.01 -0.83 -8.43
N LYS A 199 0.69 -1.50 -9.52
CA LYS A 199 0.96 -2.92 -9.68
C LYS A 199 1.83 -3.17 -10.90
N THR A 200 3.01 -3.70 -10.68
CA THR A 200 3.99 -4.03 -11.74
C THR A 200 3.63 -5.30 -12.52
N GLY A 201 2.64 -6.05 -12.06
CA GLY A 201 2.18 -7.28 -12.71
C GLY A 201 1.01 -7.03 -13.66
N GLY A 202 0.89 -7.88 -14.70
CA GLY A 202 -0.22 -7.79 -15.66
C GLY A 202 -1.60 -7.88 -15.00
N TRP A 203 -2.56 -7.12 -15.56
CA TRP A 203 -3.94 -7.12 -15.12
C TRP A 203 -4.60 -8.47 -15.39
N LYS A 204 -5.42 -8.93 -14.44
CA LYS A 204 -6.29 -10.11 -14.56
C LYS A 204 -7.60 -9.79 -13.82
N ASP A 205 -8.74 -10.13 -14.40
CA ASP A 205 -10.06 -9.79 -13.84
C ASP A 205 -10.30 -10.31 -12.41
N TYR A 206 -9.73 -11.47 -12.07
CA TYR A 206 -9.83 -12.00 -10.71
C TYR A 206 -9.15 -11.09 -9.64
N LYS A 207 -8.26 -10.21 -10.06
CA LYS A 207 -7.59 -9.27 -9.16
C LYS A 207 -8.49 -8.10 -8.73
N ARG A 208 -9.59 -7.85 -9.43
CA ARG A 208 -10.51 -6.74 -9.15
C ARG A 208 -10.97 -6.69 -7.70
N THR A 209 -11.40 -7.84 -7.16
CA THR A 209 -11.86 -7.91 -5.77
C THR A 209 -10.74 -7.58 -4.78
N SER A 210 -9.54 -8.13 -5.01
CA SER A 210 -8.37 -7.82 -4.16
C SER A 210 -7.99 -6.34 -4.22
N MET A 211 -8.06 -5.72 -5.40
CA MET A 211 -7.78 -4.28 -5.55
C MET A 211 -8.81 -3.42 -4.82
N ARG A 212 -10.09 -3.77 -4.90
CA ARG A 212 -11.13 -3.06 -4.14
C ARG A 212 -10.95 -3.19 -2.64
N GLN A 213 -10.58 -4.36 -2.15
CA GLN A 213 -10.26 -4.56 -0.73
C GLN A 213 -9.05 -3.72 -0.30
N GLU A 214 -8.07 -3.57 -1.17
CA GLU A 214 -6.89 -2.75 -0.94
C GLU A 214 -7.25 -1.27 -0.84
N MET A 215 -8.05 -0.77 -1.77
CA MET A 215 -8.53 0.62 -1.73
C MET A 215 -9.41 0.88 -0.50
N ALA A 216 -10.31 -0.03 -0.15
CA ALA A 216 -11.10 0.06 1.07
C ALA A 216 -10.24 0.07 2.34
N PHE A 217 -9.13 -0.67 2.35
CA PHE A 217 -8.17 -0.65 3.45
C PHE A 217 -7.49 0.71 3.57
N TYR A 218 -7.08 1.31 2.46
CA TYR A 218 -6.49 2.65 2.44
C TYR A 218 -7.49 3.73 2.88
N GLN A 219 -8.72 3.67 2.37
CA GLN A 219 -9.79 4.55 2.82
C GLN A 219 -9.99 4.46 4.34
N LEU A 220 -10.10 3.24 4.87
CA LEU A 220 -10.28 3.01 6.30
C LEU A 220 -9.11 3.59 7.11
N MET A 221 -7.87 3.47 6.64
CA MET A 221 -6.72 4.08 7.29
C MET A 221 -6.82 5.60 7.31
N ILE A 222 -7.06 6.24 6.17
CA ILE A 222 -7.15 7.70 6.08
C ILE A 222 -8.26 8.23 6.98
N GLU A 223 -9.42 7.61 6.96
CA GLU A 223 -10.60 8.02 7.75
C GLU A 223 -10.41 7.86 9.27
N ASN A 224 -9.47 7.01 9.71
CA ASN A 224 -9.26 6.72 11.13
C ASN A 224 -7.89 7.20 11.67
N CYS A 225 -7.00 7.72 10.83
CA CYS A 225 -5.74 8.29 11.30
C CYS A 225 -5.97 9.52 12.18
N ASP A 226 -5.10 9.72 13.14
CA ASP A 226 -5.08 10.93 13.97
C ASP A 226 -4.74 12.16 13.11
N GLU A 227 -5.22 13.34 13.54
CA GLU A 227 -4.97 14.59 12.84
C GLU A 227 -3.46 14.90 12.68
N GLU A 228 -2.64 14.50 13.65
CA GLU A 228 -1.19 14.65 13.54
C GLU A 228 -0.60 13.82 12.40
N VAL A 229 -1.09 12.59 12.20
CA VAL A 229 -0.66 11.72 11.09
C VAL A 229 -1.13 12.30 9.76
N LEU A 230 -2.38 12.73 9.67
CA LEU A 230 -2.93 13.36 8.46
C LEU A 230 -2.15 14.63 8.11
N ALA A 231 -1.90 15.52 9.09
CA ALA A 231 -1.20 16.77 8.86
C ALA A 231 0.25 16.59 8.36
N LYS A 232 0.95 15.52 8.77
CA LYS A 232 2.28 15.17 8.22
C LYS A 232 2.27 14.96 6.72
N HIS A 233 1.12 14.54 6.18
CA HIS A 233 0.91 14.30 4.75
C HIS A 233 0.16 15.44 4.05
N GLY A 234 -0.06 16.58 4.71
CA GLY A 234 -0.84 17.69 4.15
C GLY A 234 -2.35 17.42 4.08
N LEU A 235 -2.82 16.39 4.77
CA LEU A 235 -4.24 16.00 4.82
C LEU A 235 -4.92 16.53 6.09
N ASN A 236 -6.24 16.56 6.08
CA ASN A 236 -7.05 16.88 7.25
C ASN A 236 -8.41 16.13 7.21
N ARG A 237 -9.16 16.20 8.30
CA ARG A 237 -10.44 15.48 8.49
C ARG A 237 -11.58 15.96 7.60
N ASP A 238 -11.47 17.16 7.06
CA ASP A 238 -12.52 17.75 6.20
C ASP A 238 -12.41 17.25 4.75
N MET A 239 -11.31 16.58 4.39
CA MET A 239 -11.08 16.01 3.07
C MET A 239 -11.82 14.68 2.94
N GLU A 240 -12.75 14.60 1.99
CA GLU A 240 -13.51 13.37 1.69
C GLU A 240 -12.65 12.39 0.88
N VAL A 241 -12.63 11.12 1.28
CA VAL A 241 -12.01 10.06 0.48
C VAL A 241 -13.02 9.54 -0.53
N SER A 242 -12.59 9.36 -1.77
CA SER A 242 -13.46 8.80 -2.82
C SER A 242 -13.83 7.36 -2.52
N HIS A 243 -15.09 7.00 -2.76
CA HIS A 243 -15.58 5.63 -2.62
C HIS A 243 -15.38 4.83 -3.91
N TRP A 244 -15.01 3.55 -3.79
CA TRP A 244 -14.69 2.63 -4.90
C TRP A 244 -15.77 1.57 -5.13
#